data_f31a771467e0d62a994fd4d62413a44c
#
_entry.id   f31a771467e0d62a994fd4d62413a44c
#
_cell.length_a   1.000
_cell.length_b   1.000
_cell.length_c   1.000
_cell.angle_alpha   90.00
_cell.angle_beta   90.00
_cell.angle_gamma   90.00
#
_symmetry.space_group_name_H-M   'P 1'
#
loop_
_entity.id
_entity.type
_entity.pdbx_description
1 polymer ?
#
loop_
_entity_poly.entity_id
_entity_poly.type
_entity_poly.pdbx_seq_one_letter_code
_entity_poly.pdbx_strand_id
1 'polypeptide(L)'
;MRLTGQSDTEQIEPYKERLHIALSAANICIFEVDLPRQLYTFLENAEIIFGVSGEKILRDVQPFSLLEPEEYRRQVSRYFSHPDDEEVIAKAFASVLKGEPAVYEARMKAGQSAFVSCRIHVTPILEDGRPVRMIGVVTDITDIKEKTDRLKKAANLDRFTGLYNKDYAATVIQDILSKDNRQHALVLLDIDNFKSFNDTYGHDEGDKILKAISRRIKRTFRQTDVGGRFGGDEFIVLVQNLSDDAWLRDTLAGLTRFQVDDFVCTTSIGVSLFPQDAGAFQELFKKADQALYHAKTQKEAMTFFAELSGR
;
A
#
# COMPACT_ATOMS: atom_id res chain seq x y z
N MET A 1 15.32 -27.82 -61.18
CA MET A 1 15.88 -26.95 -60.16
C MET A 1 15.30 -27.47 -58.82
N ARG A 2 16.08 -28.28 -58.09
CA ARG A 2 15.64 -28.90 -56.84
C ARG A 2 15.79 -27.88 -55.73
N LEU A 3 14.69 -27.44 -55.13
CA LEU A 3 14.72 -26.72 -53.89
C LEU A 3 14.98 -27.74 -52.77
N THR A 4 16.20 -27.70 -52.26
CA THR A 4 16.65 -28.50 -51.12
C THR A 4 15.85 -28.07 -49.89
N GLY A 5 15.11 -29.01 -49.32
CA GLY A 5 14.49 -28.85 -48.01
C GLY A 5 15.57 -28.63 -46.92
N GLN A 6 15.75 -27.42 -46.51
CA GLN A 6 16.34 -27.18 -45.20
C GLN A 6 15.41 -27.81 -44.16
N SER A 7 15.96 -28.61 -43.26
CA SER A 7 15.16 -29.35 -42.28
C SER A 7 14.47 -28.34 -41.37
N ASP A 8 13.17 -28.58 -41.10
CA ASP A 8 12.37 -27.74 -40.19
C ASP A 8 13.06 -27.46 -38.83
N THR A 9 13.95 -28.34 -38.44
CA THR A 9 14.79 -28.24 -37.24
C THR A 9 15.78 -27.06 -37.30
N GLU A 10 16.39 -26.77 -38.45
CA GLU A 10 17.35 -25.64 -38.60
C GLU A 10 16.68 -24.27 -38.53
N GLN A 11 15.39 -24.18 -38.82
CA GLN A 11 14.63 -22.93 -38.72
C GLN A 11 14.06 -22.70 -37.30
N ILE A 12 13.84 -23.74 -36.52
CA ILE A 12 13.23 -23.65 -35.14
C ILE A 12 14.24 -23.16 -34.12
N GLU A 13 15.51 -23.54 -34.20
CA GLU A 13 16.53 -23.14 -33.21
C GLU A 13 16.72 -21.60 -33.06
N PRO A 14 16.81 -20.80 -34.16
CA PRO A 14 16.89 -19.34 -34.01
C PRO A 14 15.64 -18.70 -33.40
N TYR A 15 14.46 -19.30 -33.52
CA TYR A 15 13.24 -18.80 -32.86
C TYR A 15 13.24 -19.09 -31.36
N LYS A 16 13.72 -20.25 -30.96
CA LYS A 16 13.86 -20.61 -29.52
C LYS A 16 14.84 -19.68 -28.82
N GLU A 17 16.00 -19.44 -29.42
CA GLU A 17 17.01 -18.53 -28.88
C GLU A 17 16.46 -17.10 -28.72
N ARG A 18 15.80 -16.58 -29.75
CA ARG A 18 15.17 -15.24 -29.68
C ARG A 18 14.08 -15.17 -28.63
N LEU A 19 13.24 -16.21 -28.52
CA LEU A 19 12.20 -16.30 -27.52
C LEU A 19 12.81 -16.31 -26.12
N HIS A 20 13.82 -17.12 -25.88
CA HIS A 20 14.53 -17.20 -24.61
C HIS A 20 15.13 -15.83 -24.21
N ILE A 21 15.81 -15.14 -25.14
CA ILE A 21 16.36 -13.81 -24.90
C ILE A 21 15.26 -12.81 -24.57
N ALA A 22 14.14 -12.83 -25.30
CA ALA A 22 13.02 -11.93 -25.07
C ALA A 22 12.35 -12.17 -23.71
N LEU A 23 12.13 -13.43 -23.33
CA LEU A 23 11.56 -13.81 -22.04
C LEU A 23 12.48 -13.42 -20.89
N SER A 24 13.79 -13.64 -21.05
CA SER A 24 14.78 -13.27 -20.02
C SER A 24 14.85 -11.76 -19.84
N ALA A 25 14.88 -10.99 -20.94
CA ALA A 25 14.90 -9.53 -20.88
C ALA A 25 13.63 -8.92 -20.24
N ALA A 26 12.50 -9.60 -20.38
CA ALA A 26 11.21 -9.17 -19.85
C ALA A 26 10.92 -9.74 -18.44
N ASN A 27 11.80 -10.56 -17.86
CA ASN A 27 11.59 -11.30 -16.60
C ASN A 27 10.28 -12.12 -16.63
N ILE A 28 10.09 -12.87 -17.70
CA ILE A 28 8.89 -13.70 -17.93
C ILE A 28 9.26 -15.17 -17.87
N CYS A 29 8.48 -15.95 -17.12
CA CYS A 29 8.47 -17.41 -17.18
C CYS A 29 7.19 -17.88 -17.86
N ILE A 30 7.31 -18.88 -18.74
CA ILE A 30 6.15 -19.51 -19.40
C ILE A 30 6.04 -20.96 -18.92
N PHE A 31 4.82 -21.41 -18.68
CA PHE A 31 4.54 -22.80 -18.37
C PHE A 31 3.34 -23.35 -19.17
N GLU A 32 3.32 -24.65 -19.36
CA GLU A 32 2.21 -25.36 -19.95
C GLU A 32 1.79 -26.53 -19.06
N VAL A 33 0.47 -26.75 -18.95
CA VAL A 33 -0.12 -27.86 -18.21
C VAL A 33 -1.07 -28.62 -19.12
N ASP A 34 -0.91 -29.94 -19.19
CA ASP A 34 -1.92 -30.88 -19.71
C ASP A 34 -3.00 -31.02 -18.63
N LEU A 35 -4.18 -30.47 -18.88
CA LEU A 35 -5.25 -30.41 -17.89
C LEU A 35 -5.85 -31.80 -17.56
N PRO A 36 -6.16 -32.66 -18.57
CA PRO A 36 -6.63 -34.03 -18.32
C PRO A 36 -5.66 -34.88 -17.50
N ARG A 37 -4.35 -34.70 -17.71
CA ARG A 37 -3.31 -35.46 -17.03
C ARG A 37 -2.82 -34.79 -15.74
N GLN A 38 -3.24 -33.56 -15.48
CA GLN A 38 -2.75 -32.75 -14.36
C GLN A 38 -1.21 -32.64 -14.36
N LEU A 39 -0.61 -32.51 -15.53
CA LEU A 39 0.84 -32.61 -15.71
C LEU A 39 1.41 -31.31 -16.30
N TYR A 40 2.38 -30.73 -15.63
CA TYR A 40 3.21 -29.70 -16.21
C TYR A 40 4.09 -30.31 -17.30
N THR A 41 3.94 -29.82 -18.52
CA THR A 41 4.63 -30.36 -19.71
C THR A 41 5.77 -29.48 -20.18
N PHE A 42 5.75 -28.20 -19.80
CA PHE A 42 6.72 -27.21 -20.23
C PHE A 42 6.92 -26.13 -19.18
N LEU A 43 8.16 -25.69 -19.00
CA LEU A 43 8.52 -24.57 -18.13
C LEU A 43 9.79 -23.93 -18.69
N GLU A 44 9.66 -22.73 -19.24
CA GLU A 44 10.75 -21.96 -19.81
C GLU A 44 11.05 -20.74 -18.93
N ASN A 45 12.37 -20.47 -18.75
CA ASN A 45 12.86 -19.32 -18.03
C ASN A 45 12.43 -19.27 -16.54
N ALA A 46 12.29 -20.46 -15.93
CA ALA A 46 11.81 -20.62 -14.56
C ALA A 46 12.80 -20.04 -13.51
N GLU A 47 14.10 -20.06 -13.85
CA GLU A 47 15.16 -19.60 -12.97
C GLU A 47 14.98 -18.15 -12.52
N ILE A 48 14.44 -17.30 -13.40
CA ILE A 48 14.23 -15.87 -13.13
C ILE A 48 13.21 -15.63 -12.02
N ILE A 49 12.16 -16.45 -11.97
CA ILE A 49 11.08 -16.31 -10.97
C ILE A 49 11.39 -17.20 -9.75
N PHE A 50 11.70 -18.47 -10.00
CA PHE A 50 11.74 -19.50 -8.94
C PHE A 50 13.15 -19.77 -8.40
N GLY A 51 14.19 -19.25 -9.08
CA GLY A 51 15.61 -19.50 -8.70
C GLY A 51 16.04 -20.94 -8.90
N VAL A 52 15.27 -21.75 -9.64
CA VAL A 52 15.57 -23.16 -9.96
C VAL A 52 15.18 -23.45 -11.40
N SER A 53 15.84 -24.44 -12.01
CA SER A 53 15.59 -24.79 -13.40
C SER A 53 14.20 -25.36 -13.65
N GLY A 54 13.63 -25.06 -14.82
CA GLY A 54 12.35 -25.61 -15.24
C GLY A 54 12.32 -27.13 -15.20
N GLU A 55 13.40 -27.79 -15.62
CA GLU A 55 13.52 -29.26 -15.54
C GLU A 55 13.43 -29.79 -14.11
N LYS A 56 14.01 -29.08 -13.14
CA LYS A 56 13.92 -29.48 -11.74
C LYS A 56 12.46 -29.35 -11.26
N ILE A 57 11.81 -28.24 -11.57
CA ILE A 57 10.40 -28.03 -11.20
C ILE A 57 9.51 -29.10 -11.81
N LEU A 58 9.68 -29.41 -13.10
CA LEU A 58 8.87 -30.45 -13.77
C LEU A 58 9.02 -31.81 -13.07
N ARG A 59 10.23 -32.18 -12.65
CA ARG A 59 10.47 -33.42 -11.87
C ARG A 59 9.81 -33.37 -10.49
N ASP A 60 9.91 -32.26 -9.80
CA ASP A 60 9.40 -32.10 -8.44
C ASP A 60 7.86 -32.15 -8.40
N VAL A 61 7.18 -31.60 -9.43
CA VAL A 61 5.70 -31.58 -9.48
C VAL A 61 5.07 -32.77 -10.19
N GLN A 62 5.84 -33.56 -10.95
CA GLN A 62 5.36 -34.75 -11.66
C GLN A 62 4.56 -35.72 -10.78
N PRO A 63 4.98 -36.03 -9.53
CA PRO A 63 4.23 -36.94 -8.66
C PRO A 63 2.82 -36.42 -8.30
N PHE A 64 2.60 -35.12 -8.36
CA PHE A 64 1.29 -34.54 -8.03
C PHE A 64 0.21 -34.92 -9.07
N SER A 65 0.60 -35.24 -10.31
CA SER A 65 -0.32 -35.65 -11.36
C SER A 65 -1.13 -36.96 -11.02
N LEU A 66 -0.65 -37.69 -10.02
CA LEU A 66 -1.34 -38.95 -9.56
C LEU A 66 -2.36 -38.67 -8.44
N LEU A 67 -2.47 -37.41 -7.97
CA LEU A 67 -3.40 -37.04 -6.92
C LEU A 67 -4.81 -36.78 -7.48
N GLU A 68 -5.80 -36.86 -6.61
CA GLU A 68 -7.14 -36.39 -6.92
C GLU A 68 -7.15 -34.90 -7.25
N PRO A 69 -8.03 -34.39 -8.14
CA PRO A 69 -7.96 -33.02 -8.67
C PRO A 69 -7.91 -31.91 -7.62
N GLU A 70 -8.58 -32.06 -6.49
CA GLU A 70 -8.55 -31.07 -5.41
C GLU A 70 -7.21 -31.06 -4.68
N GLU A 71 -6.68 -32.25 -4.37
CA GLU A 71 -5.39 -32.38 -3.71
C GLU A 71 -4.24 -31.95 -4.63
N TYR A 72 -4.31 -32.29 -5.92
CA TYR A 72 -3.38 -31.79 -6.93
C TYR A 72 -3.30 -30.28 -6.91
N ARG A 73 -4.44 -29.58 -7.00
CA ARG A 73 -4.46 -28.10 -6.98
C ARG A 73 -3.85 -27.54 -5.72
N ARG A 74 -4.15 -28.14 -4.57
CA ARG A 74 -3.60 -27.70 -3.28
C ARG A 74 -2.08 -27.91 -3.21
N GLN A 75 -1.58 -29.05 -3.63
CA GLN A 75 -0.15 -29.34 -3.61
C GLN A 75 0.64 -28.45 -4.58
N VAL A 76 0.11 -28.24 -5.78
CA VAL A 76 0.69 -27.33 -6.77
C VAL A 76 0.72 -25.90 -6.25
N SER A 77 -0.40 -25.41 -5.68
CA SER A 77 -0.45 -24.08 -5.10
C SER A 77 0.61 -23.92 -3.98
N ARG A 78 0.71 -24.87 -3.08
CA ARG A 78 1.70 -24.86 -1.99
C ARG A 78 3.16 -24.95 -2.47
N TYR A 79 3.38 -25.63 -3.57
CA TYR A 79 4.72 -25.73 -4.17
C TYR A 79 5.18 -24.39 -4.73
N PHE A 80 4.30 -23.68 -5.46
CA PHE A 80 4.65 -22.49 -6.22
C PHE A 80 4.39 -21.17 -5.48
N SER A 81 3.47 -21.10 -4.52
CA SER A 81 2.94 -19.84 -4.01
C SER A 81 2.86 -19.75 -2.49
N HIS A 82 2.56 -18.54 -2.01
CA HIS A 82 2.29 -18.28 -0.61
C HIS A 82 0.92 -18.88 -0.21
N PRO A 83 0.78 -19.47 1.00
CA PRO A 83 -0.48 -20.08 1.44
C PRO A 83 -1.70 -19.16 1.39
N ASP A 84 -1.55 -17.88 1.75
CA ASP A 84 -2.66 -16.93 1.75
C ASP A 84 -3.24 -16.66 0.35
N ASP A 85 -2.50 -17.00 -0.71
CA ASP A 85 -2.91 -16.74 -2.10
C ASP A 85 -3.65 -17.95 -2.72
N GLU A 86 -3.89 -19.04 -1.94
CA GLU A 86 -4.56 -20.27 -2.40
C GLU A 86 -5.94 -19.98 -3.00
N GLU A 87 -6.73 -19.09 -2.39
CA GLU A 87 -8.10 -18.78 -2.84
C GLU A 87 -8.11 -18.08 -4.22
N VAL A 88 -7.23 -17.12 -4.45
CA VAL A 88 -7.16 -16.41 -5.74
C VAL A 88 -6.70 -17.34 -6.86
N ILE A 89 -5.77 -18.25 -6.57
CA ILE A 89 -5.29 -19.26 -7.50
C ILE A 89 -6.40 -20.27 -7.84
N ALA A 90 -7.15 -20.74 -6.83
CA ALA A 90 -8.26 -21.66 -7.02
C ALA A 90 -9.36 -21.06 -7.91
N LYS A 91 -9.69 -19.77 -7.73
CA LYS A 91 -10.65 -19.06 -8.60
C LYS A 91 -10.17 -18.98 -10.05
N ALA A 92 -8.88 -18.65 -10.27
CA ALA A 92 -8.31 -18.61 -11.61
C ALA A 92 -8.34 -19.99 -12.28
N PHE A 93 -8.01 -21.03 -11.56
CA PHE A 93 -8.06 -22.40 -12.07
C PHE A 93 -9.49 -22.83 -12.45
N ALA A 94 -10.48 -22.44 -11.62
CA ALA A 94 -11.88 -22.70 -11.92
C ALA A 94 -12.37 -22.03 -13.21
N SER A 95 -11.89 -20.83 -13.54
CA SER A 95 -12.16 -20.14 -14.81
C SER A 95 -11.53 -20.90 -15.98
N VAL A 96 -10.27 -21.31 -15.85
CA VAL A 96 -9.57 -22.09 -16.90
C VAL A 96 -10.29 -23.40 -17.23
N LEU A 97 -10.80 -24.11 -16.22
CA LEU A 97 -11.55 -25.36 -16.42
C LEU A 97 -12.91 -25.14 -17.11
N LYS A 98 -13.43 -23.90 -17.10
CA LYS A 98 -14.62 -23.52 -17.88
C LYS A 98 -14.29 -23.06 -19.31
N GLY A 99 -13.01 -23.03 -19.66
CA GLY A 99 -12.55 -22.54 -20.95
C GLY A 99 -12.32 -21.01 -21.00
N GLU A 100 -12.30 -20.34 -19.86
CA GLU A 100 -12.13 -18.90 -19.77
C GLU A 100 -10.70 -18.56 -19.33
N PRO A 101 -10.03 -17.55 -19.96
CA PRO A 101 -8.74 -17.07 -19.48
C PRO A 101 -8.89 -16.40 -18.12
N ALA A 102 -7.80 -16.39 -17.32
CA ALA A 102 -7.76 -15.69 -16.06
C ALA A 102 -6.45 -14.92 -15.87
N VAL A 103 -6.54 -13.82 -15.12
CA VAL A 103 -5.39 -13.01 -14.68
C VAL A 103 -5.50 -12.83 -13.18
N TYR A 104 -4.39 -13.10 -12.49
CA TYR A 104 -4.33 -12.91 -11.05
C TYR A 104 -2.94 -12.51 -10.59
N GLU A 105 -2.84 -11.99 -9.38
CA GLU A 105 -1.58 -11.69 -8.72
C GLU A 105 -1.42 -12.60 -7.51
N ALA A 106 -0.22 -13.15 -7.36
CA ALA A 106 0.13 -14.02 -6.24
C ALA A 106 1.61 -13.86 -5.87
N ARG A 107 1.95 -14.19 -4.64
CA ARG A 107 3.32 -14.29 -4.17
C ARG A 107 3.87 -15.66 -4.53
N MET A 108 4.81 -15.69 -5.46
CA MET A 108 5.44 -16.94 -5.92
C MET A 108 6.74 -17.17 -5.15
N LYS A 109 7.05 -18.44 -4.86
CA LYS A 109 8.29 -18.81 -4.17
C LYS A 109 9.51 -18.56 -5.05
N ALA A 110 10.49 -17.84 -4.51
CA ALA A 110 11.80 -17.62 -5.13
C ALA A 110 12.86 -18.31 -4.27
N GLY A 111 13.33 -19.47 -4.72
CA GLY A 111 14.26 -20.30 -3.94
C GLY A 111 13.63 -20.89 -2.66
N GLN A 112 14.42 -20.99 -1.58
CA GLN A 112 13.98 -21.73 -0.37
C GLN A 112 13.13 -20.90 0.61
N SER A 113 13.22 -19.57 0.63
CA SER A 113 12.62 -18.76 1.71
C SER A 113 12.08 -17.39 1.28
N ALA A 114 12.23 -17.00 0.02
CA ALA A 114 11.77 -15.71 -0.48
C ALA A 114 10.48 -15.85 -1.28
N PHE A 115 9.69 -14.77 -1.32
CA PHE A 115 8.53 -14.64 -2.19
C PHE A 115 8.68 -13.41 -3.06
N VAL A 116 8.32 -13.52 -4.33
CA VAL A 116 8.25 -12.43 -5.29
C VAL A 116 6.80 -12.21 -5.70
N SER A 117 6.40 -10.96 -5.86
CA SER A 117 5.05 -10.64 -6.34
C SER A 117 4.97 -10.85 -7.83
N CYS A 118 4.13 -11.77 -8.27
CA CYS A 118 3.96 -12.07 -9.67
C CYS A 118 2.55 -11.77 -10.14
N ARG A 119 2.44 -11.39 -11.43
CA ARG A 119 1.17 -11.40 -12.18
C ARG A 119 1.19 -12.59 -13.10
N ILE A 120 0.13 -13.37 -13.02
CA ILE A 120 0.00 -14.62 -13.76
C ILE A 120 -1.18 -14.49 -14.72
N HIS A 121 -0.92 -14.73 -16.01
CA HIS A 121 -1.93 -14.84 -17.06
C HIS A 121 -2.03 -16.31 -17.43
N VAL A 122 -3.21 -16.89 -17.37
CA VAL A 122 -3.46 -18.27 -17.79
C VAL A 122 -4.53 -18.31 -18.88
N THR A 123 -4.23 -19.01 -19.96
CA THR A 123 -5.10 -19.13 -21.13
C THR A 123 -5.34 -20.61 -21.43
N PRO A 124 -6.60 -21.08 -21.41
CA PRO A 124 -6.91 -22.44 -21.81
C PRO A 124 -6.81 -22.61 -23.33
N ILE A 125 -6.33 -23.77 -23.75
CA ILE A 125 -6.38 -24.23 -25.14
C ILE A 125 -7.51 -25.24 -25.21
N LEU A 126 -8.45 -25.00 -26.12
CA LEU A 126 -9.65 -25.81 -26.25
C LEU A 126 -9.53 -26.76 -27.44
N GLU A 127 -9.95 -28.02 -27.27
CA GLU A 127 -10.22 -28.99 -28.33
C GLU A 127 -11.68 -29.44 -28.20
N ASP A 128 -12.43 -29.34 -29.25
CA ASP A 128 -13.89 -29.65 -29.28
C ASP A 128 -14.68 -28.94 -28.17
N GLY A 129 -14.28 -27.68 -27.86
CA GLY A 129 -14.91 -26.85 -26.83
C GLY A 129 -14.55 -27.20 -25.37
N ARG A 130 -13.63 -28.17 -25.18
CA ARG A 130 -13.14 -28.57 -23.84
C ARG A 130 -11.71 -28.09 -23.62
N PRO A 131 -11.37 -27.57 -22.43
CA PRO A 131 -10.01 -27.20 -22.12
C PRO A 131 -9.13 -28.46 -21.95
N VAL A 132 -8.14 -28.59 -22.82
CA VAL A 132 -7.19 -29.73 -22.81
C VAL A 132 -5.82 -29.34 -22.30
N ARG A 133 -5.41 -28.11 -22.53
CA ARG A 133 -4.15 -27.55 -22.02
C ARG A 133 -4.38 -26.16 -21.50
N MET A 134 -3.47 -25.67 -20.65
CA MET A 134 -3.38 -24.26 -20.35
C MET A 134 -1.94 -23.78 -20.52
N ILE A 135 -1.79 -22.58 -21.06
CA ILE A 135 -0.53 -21.87 -21.11
C ILE A 135 -0.58 -20.74 -20.10
N GLY A 136 0.42 -20.65 -19.24
CA GLY A 136 0.55 -19.61 -18.26
C GLY A 136 1.81 -18.77 -18.47
N VAL A 137 1.67 -17.48 -18.27
CA VAL A 137 2.74 -16.50 -18.28
C VAL A 137 2.88 -15.89 -16.91
N VAL A 138 4.03 -16.03 -16.29
CA VAL A 138 4.36 -15.47 -14.98
C VAL A 138 5.32 -14.29 -15.15
N THR A 139 4.94 -13.15 -14.68
CA THR A 139 5.77 -11.92 -14.74
C THR A 139 6.05 -11.43 -13.31
N ASP A 140 7.31 -11.21 -12.98
CA ASP A 140 7.68 -10.54 -11.72
C ASP A 140 7.26 -9.07 -11.79
N ILE A 141 6.43 -8.67 -10.84
CA ILE A 141 5.93 -7.29 -10.68
C ILE A 141 6.41 -6.64 -9.39
N THR A 142 7.42 -7.22 -8.72
CA THR A 142 7.92 -6.74 -7.43
C THR A 142 8.38 -5.29 -7.52
N ASP A 143 9.24 -4.99 -8.50
CA ASP A 143 9.72 -3.62 -8.73
C ASP A 143 8.59 -2.63 -9.04
N ILE A 144 7.59 -3.06 -9.80
CA ILE A 144 6.43 -2.24 -10.16
C ILE A 144 5.60 -1.93 -8.91
N LYS A 145 5.34 -2.93 -8.06
CA LYS A 145 4.63 -2.74 -6.79
C LYS A 145 5.40 -1.82 -5.85
N GLU A 146 6.68 -2.07 -5.66
CA GLU A 146 7.52 -1.21 -4.81
C GLU A 146 7.56 0.24 -5.29
N LYS A 147 7.75 0.46 -6.60
CA LYS A 147 7.71 1.81 -7.18
C LYS A 147 6.34 2.46 -6.98
N THR A 148 5.27 1.72 -7.22
CA THR A 148 3.89 2.22 -7.04
C THR A 148 3.62 2.58 -5.58
N ASP A 149 4.05 1.75 -4.64
CA ASP A 149 3.87 2.01 -3.21
C ASP A 149 4.73 3.18 -2.72
N ARG A 150 5.96 3.32 -3.24
CA ARG A 150 6.80 4.50 -2.98
C ARG A 150 6.16 5.78 -3.52
N LEU A 151 5.61 5.74 -4.73
CA LEU A 151 4.91 6.88 -5.32
C LEU A 151 3.63 7.23 -4.54
N LYS A 152 2.83 6.23 -4.14
CA LYS A 152 1.66 6.45 -3.28
C LYS A 152 2.05 7.07 -1.95
N LYS A 153 3.06 6.53 -1.27
CA LYS A 153 3.57 7.10 -0.01
C LYS A 153 4.06 8.54 -0.21
N ALA A 154 4.82 8.79 -1.29
CA ALA A 154 5.30 10.14 -1.60
C ALA A 154 4.17 11.12 -1.95
N ALA A 155 3.09 10.65 -2.59
CA ALA A 155 1.90 11.44 -2.89
C ALA A 155 1.05 11.74 -1.64
N ASN A 156 1.10 10.88 -0.62
CA ASN A 156 0.28 11.00 0.58
C ASN A 156 0.93 11.83 1.70
N LEU A 157 2.23 12.04 1.62
CA LEU A 157 2.96 12.81 2.63
C LEU A 157 3.21 14.25 2.17
N ASP A 158 3.18 15.17 3.10
CA ASP A 158 3.81 16.48 2.94
C ASP A 158 5.33 16.28 2.92
N ARG A 159 5.95 16.62 1.79
CA ARG A 159 7.39 16.37 1.54
C ARG A 159 8.30 17.08 2.52
N PHE A 160 7.82 18.16 3.10
CA PHE A 160 8.59 19.01 3.96
C PHE A 160 8.59 18.54 5.41
N THR A 161 7.42 18.16 5.91
CA THR A 161 7.22 17.75 7.30
C THR A 161 7.23 16.23 7.48
N GLY A 162 6.93 15.48 6.41
CA GLY A 162 6.76 14.03 6.43
C GLY A 162 5.57 13.58 7.30
N LEU A 163 4.62 14.47 7.60
CA LEU A 163 3.26 14.16 8.03
C LEU A 163 2.40 13.88 6.81
N TYR A 164 1.18 13.40 6.99
CA TYR A 164 0.27 13.32 5.87
C TYR A 164 -0.01 14.71 5.28
N ASN A 165 -0.19 14.79 3.96
CA ASN A 165 -0.69 16.00 3.35
C ASN A 165 -2.19 16.16 3.64
N LYS A 166 -2.73 17.36 3.36
CA LYS A 166 -4.11 17.74 3.64
C LYS A 166 -5.13 16.73 3.15
N ASP A 167 -5.05 16.35 1.86
CA ASP A 167 -6.06 15.53 1.21
C ASP A 167 -6.05 14.10 1.75
N TYR A 168 -4.87 13.55 1.96
CA TYR A 168 -4.74 12.20 2.49
C TYR A 168 -5.11 12.12 3.97
N ALA A 169 -4.71 13.11 4.79
CA ALA A 169 -5.10 13.20 6.19
C ALA A 169 -6.64 13.25 6.33
N ALA A 170 -7.29 14.12 5.56
CA ALA A 170 -8.76 14.22 5.54
C ALA A 170 -9.43 12.89 5.15
N THR A 171 -8.92 12.24 4.10
CA THR A 171 -9.46 10.94 3.63
C THR A 171 -9.33 9.86 4.70
N VAL A 172 -8.16 9.74 5.34
CA VAL A 172 -7.94 8.72 6.39
C VAL A 172 -8.81 9.00 7.62
N ILE A 173 -8.90 10.26 8.05
CA ILE A 173 -9.72 10.64 9.19
C ILE A 173 -11.20 10.33 8.91
N GLN A 174 -11.70 10.69 7.73
CA GLN A 174 -13.07 10.41 7.33
C GLN A 174 -13.38 8.91 7.29
N ASP A 175 -12.46 8.10 6.79
CA ASP A 175 -12.59 6.64 6.76
C ASP A 175 -12.66 6.05 8.17
N ILE A 176 -11.81 6.49 9.10
CA ILE A 176 -11.82 6.06 10.51
C ILE A 176 -13.16 6.42 11.15
N LEU A 177 -13.58 7.68 11.07
CA LEU A 177 -14.81 8.14 11.71
C LEU A 177 -16.08 7.48 11.13
N SER A 178 -16.04 7.01 9.88
CA SER A 178 -17.17 6.30 9.27
C SER A 178 -17.33 4.86 9.75
N LYS A 179 -16.28 4.26 10.29
CA LYS A 179 -16.23 2.84 10.68
C LYS A 179 -16.20 2.61 12.19
N ASP A 180 -15.91 3.64 12.95
CA ASP A 180 -15.68 3.54 14.38
C ASP A 180 -16.48 4.61 15.13
N ASN A 181 -17.29 4.17 16.11
CA ASN A 181 -18.11 5.04 16.95
C ASN A 181 -17.49 5.31 18.33
N ARG A 182 -16.22 4.89 18.53
CA ARG A 182 -15.49 5.18 19.77
C ARG A 182 -15.18 6.67 19.86
N GLN A 183 -14.82 7.10 21.06
CA GLN A 183 -14.44 8.49 21.28
C GLN A 183 -13.10 8.80 20.61
N HIS A 184 -13.05 9.86 19.80
CA HIS A 184 -11.86 10.40 19.16
C HIS A 184 -11.80 11.91 19.38
N ALA A 185 -10.61 12.49 19.31
CA ALA A 185 -10.46 13.95 19.32
C ALA A 185 -9.86 14.42 17.99
N LEU A 186 -10.50 15.38 17.36
CA LEU A 186 -9.92 16.10 16.24
C LEU A 186 -9.27 17.38 16.77
N VAL A 187 -7.97 17.51 16.51
CA VAL A 187 -7.12 18.60 16.98
C VAL A 187 -6.62 19.37 15.79
N LEU A 188 -6.85 20.67 15.76
CA LEU A 188 -6.26 21.61 14.81
C LEU A 188 -5.23 22.45 15.55
N LEU A 189 -4.04 22.60 14.96
CA LEU A 189 -2.96 23.41 15.49
C LEU A 189 -2.52 24.43 14.45
N ASP A 190 -2.17 25.63 14.90
CA ASP A 190 -1.66 26.69 14.07
C ASP A 190 -0.50 27.39 14.79
N ILE A 191 0.57 27.72 14.07
CA ILE A 191 1.74 28.39 14.66
C ILE A 191 1.47 29.88 14.76
N ASP A 192 1.50 30.41 15.98
CA ASP A 192 1.20 31.81 16.22
C ASP A 192 2.22 32.74 15.52
N ASN A 193 1.70 33.76 14.83
CA ASN A 193 2.50 34.78 14.13
C ASN A 193 3.50 34.26 13.09
N PHE A 194 3.30 33.04 12.53
CA PHE A 194 4.25 32.41 11.63
C PHE A 194 4.61 33.27 10.41
N LYS A 195 3.63 33.97 9.83
CA LYS A 195 3.88 34.90 8.72
C LYS A 195 4.81 36.01 9.13
N SER A 196 4.53 36.69 10.25
CA SER A 196 5.40 37.77 10.75
C SER A 196 6.81 37.30 11.10
N PHE A 197 6.92 36.05 11.58
CA PHE A 197 8.20 35.41 11.82
C PHE A 197 9.00 35.27 10.53
N ASN A 198 8.37 34.71 9.47
CA ASN A 198 9.00 34.59 8.16
C ASN A 198 9.42 35.95 7.57
N ASP A 199 8.55 36.95 7.70
CA ASP A 199 8.83 38.30 7.20
C ASP A 199 10.03 38.94 7.91
N THR A 200 10.29 38.54 9.16
CA THR A 200 11.40 39.10 9.99
C THR A 200 12.70 38.30 9.84
N TYR A 201 12.63 36.98 9.89
CA TYR A 201 13.80 36.09 10.00
C TYR A 201 14.04 35.25 8.73
N GLY A 202 13.17 35.34 7.74
CA GLY A 202 13.26 34.61 6.48
C GLY A 202 12.62 33.23 6.52
N HIS A 203 12.35 32.70 5.33
CA HIS A 203 11.67 31.40 5.16
C HIS A 203 12.50 30.22 5.68
N ASP A 204 13.84 30.32 5.62
CA ASP A 204 14.71 29.22 6.08
C ASP A 204 14.57 28.98 7.60
N GLU A 205 14.41 30.04 8.39
CA GLU A 205 14.15 29.91 9.82
C GLU A 205 12.72 29.42 10.10
N GLY A 206 11.73 29.91 9.34
CA GLY A 206 10.38 29.38 9.40
C GLY A 206 10.29 27.89 9.08
N ASP A 207 11.08 27.43 8.14
CA ASP A 207 11.20 26.01 7.78
C ASP A 207 11.69 25.15 8.94
N LYS A 208 12.61 25.67 9.76
CA LYS A 208 13.05 24.95 10.98
C LYS A 208 11.91 24.81 11.98
N ILE A 209 11.09 25.85 12.14
CA ILE A 209 9.92 25.83 13.03
C ILE A 209 8.92 24.77 12.57
N LEU A 210 8.57 24.74 11.28
CA LEU A 210 7.65 23.75 10.71
C LEU A 210 8.17 22.32 10.92
N LYS A 211 9.45 22.07 10.72
CA LYS A 211 10.08 20.77 10.98
C LYS A 211 10.08 20.41 12.47
N ALA A 212 10.27 21.41 13.33
CA ALA A 212 10.29 21.17 14.78
C ALA A 212 8.90 20.76 15.30
N ILE A 213 7.86 21.51 14.96
CA ILE A 213 6.48 21.15 15.39
C ILE A 213 6.06 19.80 14.82
N SER A 214 6.40 19.51 13.56
CA SER A 214 6.10 18.23 12.94
C SER A 214 6.75 17.04 13.66
N ARG A 215 8.03 17.20 14.07
CA ARG A 215 8.73 16.20 14.88
C ARG A 215 8.08 16.03 16.26
N ARG A 216 7.60 17.13 16.87
CA ARG A 216 6.90 17.06 18.16
C ARG A 216 5.58 16.30 18.00
N ILE A 217 4.76 16.63 17.00
CA ILE A 217 3.52 15.90 16.70
C ILE A 217 3.80 14.39 16.57
N LYS A 218 4.79 14.01 15.77
CA LYS A 218 5.15 12.58 15.58
C LYS A 218 5.62 11.86 16.85
N ARG A 219 6.22 12.59 17.80
CA ARG A 219 6.71 12.01 19.06
C ARG A 219 5.64 11.97 20.15
N THR A 220 4.71 12.91 20.10
CA THR A 220 3.66 13.10 21.10
C THR A 220 2.52 12.11 20.90
N PHE A 221 2.10 11.89 19.66
CA PHE A 221 0.98 11.03 19.32
C PHE A 221 1.43 9.62 18.92
N ARG A 222 0.52 8.65 19.06
CA ARG A 222 0.78 7.24 18.75
C ARG A 222 0.85 7.02 17.25
N GLN A 223 1.46 5.91 16.83
CA GLN A 223 1.47 5.52 15.41
C GLN A 223 0.07 5.24 14.84
N THR A 224 -0.89 4.93 15.70
CA THR A 224 -2.29 4.75 15.32
C THR A 224 -3.01 6.06 15.08
N ASP A 225 -2.54 7.17 15.65
CA ASP A 225 -3.13 8.48 15.48
C ASP A 225 -2.76 9.05 14.09
N VAL A 226 -3.62 9.90 13.55
CA VAL A 226 -3.41 10.48 12.22
C VAL A 226 -2.88 11.91 12.38
N GLY A 227 -1.66 12.17 11.92
CA GLY A 227 -1.09 13.51 11.90
C GLY A 227 -0.89 14.02 10.47
N GLY A 228 -1.37 15.22 10.17
CA GLY A 228 -1.26 15.85 8.86
C GLY A 228 -0.89 17.32 8.90
N ARG A 229 -0.27 17.83 7.80
CA ARG A 229 -0.13 19.25 7.55
C ARG A 229 -1.28 19.70 6.67
N PHE A 230 -2.09 20.62 7.17
CA PHE A 230 -3.35 21.01 6.54
C PHE A 230 -3.22 22.29 5.73
N GLY A 231 -2.30 23.17 6.10
CA GLY A 231 -1.99 24.44 5.44
C GLY A 231 -0.51 24.79 5.54
N GLY A 232 -0.16 26.07 5.35
CA GLY A 232 1.20 26.57 5.48
C GLY A 232 1.81 26.29 6.86
N ASP A 233 1.12 26.70 7.89
CA ASP A 233 1.45 26.63 9.32
C ASP A 233 0.39 25.87 10.14
N GLU A 234 -0.59 25.27 9.45
CA GLU A 234 -1.72 24.56 10.04
C GLU A 234 -1.48 23.05 10.04
N PHE A 235 -1.77 22.41 11.16
CA PHE A 235 -1.66 20.96 11.35
C PHE A 235 -2.98 20.38 11.87
N ILE A 236 -3.23 19.13 11.51
CA ILE A 236 -4.39 18.36 11.96
C ILE A 236 -3.93 17.08 12.62
N VAL A 237 -4.56 16.69 13.73
CA VAL A 237 -4.33 15.39 14.37
C VAL A 237 -5.68 14.78 14.73
N LEU A 238 -5.89 13.51 14.37
CA LEU A 238 -6.95 12.68 14.94
C LEU A 238 -6.34 11.79 16.00
N VAL A 239 -6.70 12.02 17.27
CA VAL A 239 -6.36 11.15 18.39
C VAL A 239 -7.42 10.09 18.51
N GLN A 240 -7.04 8.83 18.29
CA GLN A 240 -7.97 7.72 18.25
C GLN A 240 -8.15 7.07 19.63
N ASN A 241 -9.38 6.58 19.87
CA ASN A 241 -9.72 5.84 21.10
C ASN A 241 -9.35 6.62 22.37
N LEU A 242 -9.85 7.84 22.43
CA LEU A 242 -9.63 8.69 23.59
C LEU A 242 -10.35 8.09 24.81
N SER A 243 -9.60 7.79 25.83
CA SER A 243 -10.11 7.24 27.10
C SER A 243 -10.15 8.27 28.23
N ASP A 244 -9.41 9.36 28.07
CA ASP A 244 -9.23 10.37 29.12
C ASP A 244 -8.97 11.75 28.51
N ASP A 245 -9.88 12.67 28.76
CA ASP A 245 -9.76 14.07 28.31
C ASP A 245 -8.65 14.82 29.05
N ALA A 246 -8.37 14.47 30.33
CA ALA A 246 -7.30 15.10 31.09
C ALA A 246 -5.93 14.78 30.50
N TRP A 247 -5.70 13.52 30.09
CA TRP A 247 -4.48 13.15 29.36
C TRP A 247 -4.31 13.95 28.07
N LEU A 248 -5.41 14.14 27.33
CA LEU A 248 -5.33 14.92 26.09
C LEU A 248 -4.96 16.38 26.36
N ARG A 249 -5.56 16.98 27.39
CA ARG A 249 -5.25 18.36 27.80
C ARG A 249 -3.79 18.53 28.18
N ASP A 250 -3.26 17.66 29.01
CA ASP A 250 -1.85 17.70 29.41
C ASP A 250 -0.92 17.51 28.20
N THR A 251 -1.27 16.59 27.31
CA THR A 251 -0.53 16.32 26.10
C THR A 251 -0.50 17.54 25.17
N LEU A 252 -1.64 18.18 24.96
CA LEU A 252 -1.76 19.36 24.10
C LEU A 252 -1.11 20.60 24.73
N ALA A 253 -1.17 20.76 26.06
CA ALA A 253 -0.46 21.84 26.75
C ALA A 253 1.04 21.82 26.47
N GLY A 254 1.63 20.61 26.35
CA GLY A 254 3.04 20.47 25.92
C GLY A 254 3.32 20.90 24.49
N LEU A 255 2.30 21.10 23.65
CA LEU A 255 2.45 21.58 22.29
C LEU A 255 2.22 23.08 22.11
N THR A 256 1.57 23.77 23.07
CA THR A 256 1.28 25.21 22.93
C THR A 256 2.53 26.07 22.92
N ARG A 257 3.64 25.60 23.50
CA ARG A 257 4.92 26.30 23.56
C ARG A 257 6.08 25.35 23.29
N PHE A 258 7.02 25.78 22.46
CA PHE A 258 8.22 25.00 22.15
C PHE A 258 9.38 25.89 21.72
N GLN A 259 10.60 25.37 21.81
CA GLN A 259 11.81 26.07 21.44
C GLN A 259 12.43 25.46 20.19
N VAL A 260 12.91 26.35 19.31
CA VAL A 260 13.68 26.00 18.11
C VAL A 260 14.88 26.91 18.07
N ASP A 261 16.08 26.37 18.24
CA ASP A 261 17.31 27.12 18.40
C ASP A 261 17.13 28.22 19.48
N ASP A 262 17.33 29.48 19.15
CA ASP A 262 17.16 30.63 20.05
C ASP A 262 15.72 31.18 20.08
N PHE A 263 14.78 30.58 19.29
CA PHE A 263 13.42 31.09 19.17
C PHE A 263 12.44 30.31 20.07
N VAL A 264 11.61 31.06 20.79
CA VAL A 264 10.45 30.53 21.47
C VAL A 264 9.25 30.68 20.55
N CYS A 265 8.65 29.55 20.20
CA CYS A 265 7.47 29.47 19.32
C CYS A 265 6.25 29.04 20.11
N THR A 266 5.08 29.58 19.74
CA THR A 266 3.80 29.18 20.34
C THR A 266 2.84 28.68 19.28
N THR A 267 1.86 27.86 19.71
CA THR A 267 0.77 27.42 18.88
C THR A 267 -0.56 27.64 19.55
N SER A 268 -1.56 27.96 18.75
CA SER A 268 -2.95 27.93 19.14
C SER A 268 -3.57 26.58 18.73
N ILE A 269 -4.42 26.01 19.60
CA ILE A 269 -4.97 24.65 19.41
C ILE A 269 -6.48 24.69 19.59
N GLY A 270 -7.22 24.15 18.60
CA GLY A 270 -8.67 23.92 18.69
C GLY A 270 -8.98 22.43 18.70
N VAL A 271 -9.91 22.02 19.54
CA VAL A 271 -10.28 20.60 19.73
C VAL A 271 -11.78 20.40 19.63
N SER A 272 -12.19 19.38 18.89
CA SER A 272 -13.56 18.86 18.90
C SER A 272 -13.57 17.35 19.13
N LEU A 273 -14.61 16.85 19.82
CA LEU A 273 -14.72 15.45 20.24
C LEU A 273 -15.76 14.70 19.41
N PHE A 274 -15.35 13.57 18.86
CA PHE A 274 -16.24 12.64 18.17
C PHE A 274 -16.67 11.52 19.14
N PRO A 275 -17.94 11.10 19.17
CA PRO A 275 -19.07 11.65 18.43
C PRO A 275 -19.80 12.78 19.17
N GLN A 276 -19.28 13.24 20.32
CA GLN A 276 -19.97 14.17 21.25
C GLN A 276 -20.30 15.52 20.59
N ASP A 277 -19.32 16.11 19.89
CA ASP A 277 -19.51 17.39 19.24
C ASP A 277 -20.13 17.21 17.87
N ALA A 278 -19.68 16.22 17.09
CA ALA A 278 -20.21 15.92 15.77
C ALA A 278 -19.99 14.46 15.37
N GLY A 279 -20.90 13.93 14.54
CA GLY A 279 -20.82 12.55 14.03
C GLY A 279 -20.21 12.41 12.62
N ALA A 280 -19.79 13.52 11.98
CA ALA A 280 -19.19 13.53 10.66
C ALA A 280 -17.96 14.45 10.60
N PHE A 281 -16.98 14.10 9.77
CA PHE A 281 -15.70 14.81 9.67
C PHE A 281 -15.88 16.31 9.39
N GLN A 282 -16.72 16.70 8.42
CA GLN A 282 -16.88 18.11 8.05
C GLN A 282 -17.40 18.98 9.20
N GLU A 283 -18.36 18.45 9.96
CA GLU A 283 -18.90 19.17 11.11
C GLU A 283 -17.92 19.20 12.27
N LEU A 284 -17.21 18.07 12.50
CA LEU A 284 -16.19 17.97 13.52
C LEU A 284 -15.05 18.95 13.25
N PHE A 285 -14.61 19.02 11.99
CA PHE A 285 -13.59 19.98 11.52
C PHE A 285 -14.04 21.43 11.76
N LYS A 286 -15.25 21.77 11.37
CA LYS A 286 -15.81 23.12 11.57
C LYS A 286 -15.83 23.52 13.05
N LYS A 287 -16.13 22.59 13.96
CA LYS A 287 -16.15 22.83 15.39
C LYS A 287 -14.75 22.98 15.98
N ALA A 288 -13.80 22.16 15.54
CA ALA A 288 -12.39 22.32 15.90
C ALA A 288 -11.83 23.67 15.40
N ASP A 289 -12.20 24.12 14.20
CA ASP A 289 -11.81 25.39 13.61
C ASP A 289 -12.37 26.59 14.43
N GLN A 290 -13.62 26.53 14.87
CA GLN A 290 -14.21 27.52 15.77
C GLN A 290 -13.46 27.59 17.11
N ALA A 291 -13.07 26.46 17.64
CA ALA A 291 -12.28 26.39 18.88
C ALA A 291 -10.86 26.97 18.64
N LEU A 292 -10.23 26.65 17.51
CA LEU A 292 -8.92 27.18 17.12
C LEU A 292 -8.99 28.71 16.96
N TYR A 293 -10.03 29.23 16.29
CA TYR A 293 -10.21 30.66 16.16
C TYR A 293 -10.28 31.36 17.52
N HIS A 294 -10.97 30.78 18.49
CA HIS A 294 -11.01 31.30 19.87
C HIS A 294 -9.63 31.26 20.53
N ALA A 295 -8.91 30.14 20.42
CA ALA A 295 -7.56 30.01 20.95
C ALA A 295 -6.60 31.06 20.39
N LYS A 296 -6.69 31.37 19.07
CA LYS A 296 -5.88 32.41 18.41
C LYS A 296 -6.08 33.83 18.98
N THR A 297 -7.24 34.13 19.60
CA THR A 297 -7.47 35.41 20.24
C THR A 297 -6.62 35.58 21.52
N GLN A 298 -6.28 34.48 22.16
CA GLN A 298 -5.47 34.46 23.38
C GLN A 298 -3.98 34.19 23.10
N LYS A 299 -3.69 33.42 22.04
CA LYS A 299 -2.40 32.84 21.67
C LYS A 299 -1.82 31.93 22.76
N GLU A 300 -0.87 31.05 22.38
CA GLU A 300 -0.31 30.08 23.32
C GLU A 300 -1.42 29.36 24.14
N ALA A 301 -2.53 29.02 23.49
CA ALA A 301 -3.75 28.55 24.13
C ALA A 301 -4.35 27.36 23.42
N MET A 302 -5.10 26.56 24.16
CA MET A 302 -5.97 25.54 23.58
C MET A 302 -7.40 25.77 24.03
N THR A 303 -8.35 25.49 23.15
CA THR A 303 -9.78 25.59 23.40
C THR A 303 -10.46 24.33 22.94
N PHE A 304 -11.31 23.73 23.76
CA PHE A 304 -12.22 22.67 23.37
C PHE A 304 -13.54 23.29 22.93
N PHE A 305 -14.12 22.76 21.84
CA PHE A 305 -15.39 23.30 21.33
C PHE A 305 -16.51 23.30 22.38
N ALA A 306 -16.56 22.27 23.22
CA ALA A 306 -17.53 22.19 24.33
C ALA A 306 -17.47 23.41 25.28
N GLU A 307 -16.31 24.03 25.46
CA GLU A 307 -16.12 25.22 26.33
C GLU A 307 -16.76 26.47 25.73
N LEU A 308 -16.86 26.57 24.39
CA LEU A 308 -17.54 27.69 23.69
C LEU A 308 -19.05 27.61 23.81
N SER A 309 -19.57 26.40 24.02
CA SER A 309 -21.02 26.15 24.07
C SER A 309 -21.61 26.24 25.49
N GLY A 310 -20.80 26.55 26.50
CA GLY A 310 -21.25 26.66 27.89
C GLY A 310 -21.68 25.33 28.49
N ARG A 311 -21.15 24.22 28.01
CA ARG A 311 -21.42 22.85 28.49
C ARG A 311 -20.32 22.31 29.38
#